data_3f9cd4c6a030d73ffd6624ce6b751701
#
_entry.id   3f9cd4c6a030d73ffd6624ce6b751701
#
_cell.length_a   1.000
_cell.length_b   1.000
_cell.length_c   1.000
_cell.angle_alpha   90.00
_cell.angle_beta   90.00
_cell.angle_gamma   90.00
#
_symmetry.space_group_name_H-M   'P 1'
#
loop_
_entity.id
_entity.type
_entity.pdbx_description
1 polymer ?
#
loop_
_entity_poly.entity_id
_entity_poly.type
_entity_poly.pdbx_seq_one_letter_code
_entity_poly.pdbx_strand_id
1 'polypeptide(L)'
;MRELGDKLVIATNNPGKLREIAALIEPLGIACVGAEELGLPEPEEIGVTFVDNADLKAREAADLTGLPVLADDSGLAVDALHGKPGIFSARWAEDSDGKRDWMRAMQKVWTEVEASGPDASHDAHFACALSLAWPNDGQTEAFEGRVDGKLVWPPRGDKGFGYDPMFVAAGYEETFGEMDPDQKHQISHRADAFRKLVAALRR
;
A
#
# COMPACT_ATOMS: atom_id res chain seq x y z
N MET A 1 -18.22 -15.44 -6.77
CA MET A 1 -16.76 -15.21 -6.76
C MET A 1 -16.05 -16.54 -6.67
N ARG A 2 -14.82 -16.63 -7.20
CA ARG A 2 -14.00 -17.85 -7.10
C ARG A 2 -13.47 -18.03 -5.68
N GLU A 3 -13.31 -19.27 -5.26
CA GLU A 3 -12.69 -19.57 -3.98
C GLU A 3 -11.20 -19.25 -4.00
N LEU A 4 -10.68 -18.71 -2.89
CA LEU A 4 -9.25 -18.43 -2.72
C LEU A 4 -8.44 -19.69 -2.40
N GLY A 5 -9.12 -20.81 -2.08
CA GLY A 5 -8.47 -22.02 -1.59
C GLY A 5 -7.81 -21.83 -0.22
N ASP A 6 -6.97 -22.79 0.16
CA ASP A 6 -6.30 -22.81 1.48
C ASP A 6 -4.99 -22.01 1.50
N LYS A 7 -4.52 -21.56 0.33
CA LYS A 7 -3.22 -20.89 0.15
C LYS A 7 -3.33 -19.70 -0.79
N LEU A 8 -2.83 -18.55 -0.35
CA LEU A 8 -2.80 -17.30 -1.10
C LEU A 8 -1.37 -16.75 -1.15
N VAL A 9 -0.91 -16.43 -2.35
CA VAL A 9 0.38 -15.75 -2.53
C VAL A 9 0.18 -14.25 -2.34
N ILE A 10 1.07 -13.60 -1.59
CA ILE A 10 1.09 -12.15 -1.43
C ILE A 10 2.23 -11.59 -2.28
N ALA A 11 1.88 -10.96 -3.39
CA ALA A 11 2.84 -10.42 -4.35
C ALA A 11 3.33 -9.03 -3.91
N THR A 12 4.19 -9.02 -2.90
CA THR A 12 4.89 -7.82 -2.43
C THR A 12 6.28 -8.17 -1.91
N ASN A 13 7.27 -7.35 -2.24
CA ASN A 13 8.63 -7.41 -1.69
C ASN A 13 8.81 -6.42 -0.51
N ASN A 14 7.74 -5.73 -0.12
CA ASN A 14 7.77 -4.85 1.05
C ASN A 14 7.35 -5.63 2.31
N PRO A 15 8.27 -5.88 3.27
CA PRO A 15 7.96 -6.66 4.47
C PRO A 15 6.93 -5.99 5.38
N GLY A 16 6.81 -4.66 5.32
CA GLY A 16 5.76 -3.92 6.03
C GLY A 16 4.37 -4.23 5.47
N LYS A 17 4.21 -4.15 4.15
CA LYS A 17 2.96 -4.51 3.47
C LYS A 17 2.59 -5.97 3.68
N LEU A 18 3.58 -6.88 3.56
CA LEU A 18 3.36 -8.31 3.77
C LEU A 18 2.80 -8.58 5.18
N ARG A 19 3.39 -7.99 6.23
CA ARG A 19 2.90 -8.15 7.61
C ARG A 19 1.47 -7.63 7.78
N GLU A 20 1.16 -6.44 7.25
CA GLU A 20 -0.17 -5.86 7.35
C GLU A 20 -1.22 -6.70 6.61
N ILE A 21 -0.92 -7.18 5.40
CA ILE A 21 -1.83 -8.02 4.62
C ILE A 21 -2.03 -9.39 5.30
N ALA A 22 -0.95 -10.02 5.76
CA ALA A 22 -1.04 -11.31 6.45
C ALA A 22 -1.91 -11.23 7.71
N ALA A 23 -1.76 -10.17 8.52
CA ALA A 23 -2.60 -9.95 9.70
C ALA A 23 -4.09 -9.76 9.36
N LEU A 24 -4.41 -9.14 8.22
CA LEU A 24 -5.78 -8.98 7.75
C LEU A 24 -6.38 -10.30 7.24
N ILE A 25 -5.56 -11.20 6.66
CA ILE A 25 -6.00 -12.48 6.07
C ILE A 25 -6.09 -13.59 7.13
N GLU A 26 -5.27 -13.55 8.17
CA GLU A 26 -5.20 -14.56 9.22
C GLU A 26 -6.60 -14.99 9.78
N PRO A 27 -7.54 -14.04 10.05
CA PRO A 27 -8.87 -14.40 10.53
C PRO A 27 -9.74 -15.20 9.52
N LEU A 28 -9.32 -15.26 8.24
CA LEU A 28 -10.00 -16.04 7.21
C LEU A 28 -9.52 -17.49 7.16
N GLY A 29 -8.48 -17.85 7.92
CA GLY A 29 -7.91 -19.20 7.94
C GLY A 29 -7.16 -19.60 6.67
N ILE A 30 -6.75 -18.62 5.85
CA ILE A 30 -6.01 -18.82 4.61
C ILE A 30 -4.50 -18.68 4.87
N ALA A 31 -3.71 -19.66 4.46
CA ALA A 31 -2.25 -19.59 4.58
C ALA A 31 -1.66 -18.59 3.57
N CYS A 32 -0.88 -17.62 4.06
CA CYS A 32 -0.19 -16.65 3.22
C CYS A 32 1.25 -17.08 2.94
N VAL A 33 1.70 -16.87 1.70
CA VAL A 33 3.09 -17.09 1.27
C VAL A 33 3.57 -15.82 0.56
N GLY A 34 4.71 -15.27 1.00
CA GLY A 34 5.30 -14.07 0.38
C GLY A 34 5.96 -14.36 -0.97
N ALA A 35 6.00 -13.35 -1.84
CA ALA A 35 6.67 -13.45 -3.15
C ALA A 35 8.15 -13.82 -3.01
N GLU A 36 8.87 -13.23 -2.04
CA GLU A 36 10.28 -13.52 -1.77
C GLU A 36 10.52 -14.98 -1.39
N GLU A 37 9.64 -15.58 -0.59
CA GLU A 37 9.72 -16.99 -0.19
C GLU A 37 9.62 -17.95 -1.39
N LEU A 38 8.89 -17.51 -2.43
CA LEU A 38 8.73 -18.26 -3.68
C LEU A 38 9.77 -17.89 -4.75
N GLY A 39 10.67 -16.96 -4.45
CA GLY A 39 11.69 -16.49 -5.39
C GLY A 39 11.11 -15.78 -6.62
N LEU A 40 9.94 -15.12 -6.46
CA LEU A 40 9.31 -14.41 -7.57
C LEU A 40 10.07 -13.13 -7.91
N PRO A 41 10.23 -12.80 -9.18
CA PRO A 41 10.81 -11.54 -9.60
C PRO A 41 9.87 -10.38 -9.20
N GLU A 42 10.45 -9.21 -8.95
CA GLU A 42 9.66 -7.98 -8.82
C GLU A 42 9.34 -7.45 -10.23
N PRO A 43 8.06 -7.35 -10.60
CA PRO A 43 7.68 -6.85 -11.91
C PRO A 43 7.96 -5.34 -12.01
N GLU A 44 8.26 -4.87 -13.22
CA GLU A 44 8.38 -3.44 -13.47
C GLU A 44 7.00 -2.76 -13.38
N GLU A 45 6.86 -1.80 -12.50
CA GLU A 45 5.63 -1.02 -12.33
C GLU A 45 5.50 0.03 -13.45
N ILE A 46 4.84 -0.32 -14.53
CA ILE A 46 4.60 0.52 -15.71
C ILE A 46 3.20 1.12 -15.76
N GLY A 47 2.36 0.80 -14.79
CA GLY A 47 0.99 1.31 -14.67
C GLY A 47 0.94 2.80 -14.36
N VAL A 48 -0.18 3.44 -14.69
CA VAL A 48 -0.43 4.86 -14.43
C VAL A 48 -1.33 5.09 -13.22
N THR A 49 -1.89 4.03 -12.65
CA THR A 49 -2.67 4.02 -11.41
C THR A 49 -2.18 2.94 -10.45
N PHE A 50 -2.58 3.02 -9.18
CA PHE A 50 -2.33 1.94 -8.22
C PHE A 50 -2.98 0.63 -8.64
N VAL A 51 -4.18 0.69 -9.25
CA VAL A 51 -4.88 -0.50 -9.76
C VAL A 51 -4.08 -1.16 -10.87
N ASP A 52 -3.59 -0.40 -11.86
CA ASP A 52 -2.80 -0.95 -12.95
C ASP A 52 -1.57 -1.71 -12.46
N ASN A 53 -0.85 -1.14 -11.49
CA ASN A 53 0.35 -1.76 -10.91
C ASN A 53 -0.02 -2.99 -10.06
N ALA A 54 -1.08 -2.92 -9.25
CA ALA A 54 -1.54 -4.07 -8.47
C ALA A 54 -1.99 -5.23 -9.38
N ASP A 55 -2.74 -4.93 -10.44
CA ASP A 55 -3.20 -5.90 -11.42
C ASP A 55 -2.05 -6.60 -12.15
N LEU A 56 -1.06 -5.83 -12.58
CA LEU A 56 0.13 -6.36 -13.24
C LEU A 56 0.86 -7.34 -12.31
N LYS A 57 1.15 -6.92 -11.07
CA LYS A 57 1.82 -7.76 -10.07
C LYS A 57 1.03 -9.03 -9.77
N ALA A 58 -0.30 -8.92 -9.62
CA ALA A 58 -1.15 -10.05 -9.30
C ALA A 58 -1.16 -11.09 -10.43
N ARG A 59 -1.34 -10.65 -11.69
CA ARG A 59 -1.39 -11.53 -12.86
C ARG A 59 -0.06 -12.24 -13.08
N GLU A 60 1.05 -11.52 -13.13
CA GLU A 60 2.35 -12.13 -13.34
C GLU A 60 2.68 -13.18 -12.28
N ALA A 61 2.43 -12.86 -11.01
CA ALA A 61 2.68 -13.82 -9.93
C ALA A 61 1.72 -15.03 -9.98
N ALA A 62 0.44 -14.85 -10.38
CA ALA A 62 -0.50 -15.96 -10.53
C ALA A 62 -0.10 -16.91 -11.64
N ASP A 63 0.36 -16.39 -12.79
CA ASP A 63 0.82 -17.21 -13.91
C ASP A 63 2.11 -17.96 -13.57
N LEU A 64 3.02 -17.35 -12.80
CA LEU A 64 4.27 -17.99 -12.39
C LEU A 64 4.08 -19.07 -11.31
N THR A 65 3.14 -18.86 -10.39
CA THR A 65 2.96 -19.76 -9.23
C THR A 65 1.90 -20.84 -9.44
N GLY A 66 0.96 -20.61 -10.35
CA GLY A 66 -0.21 -21.47 -10.51
C GLY A 66 -1.19 -21.39 -9.32
N LEU A 67 -1.08 -20.37 -8.47
CA LEU A 67 -1.89 -20.16 -7.27
C LEU A 67 -2.67 -18.85 -7.35
N PRO A 68 -3.76 -18.69 -6.57
CA PRO A 68 -4.36 -17.38 -6.36
C PRO A 68 -3.36 -16.41 -5.73
N VAL A 69 -3.36 -15.16 -6.20
CA VAL A 69 -2.44 -14.12 -5.76
C VAL A 69 -3.20 -12.87 -5.35
N LEU A 70 -2.80 -12.29 -4.24
CA LEU A 70 -3.16 -10.94 -3.83
C LEU A 70 -1.95 -10.04 -3.95
N ALA A 71 -2.05 -9.00 -4.77
CA ALA A 71 -1.05 -7.94 -4.87
C ALA A 71 -1.54 -6.64 -4.26
N ASP A 72 -0.60 -5.83 -3.80
CA ASP A 72 -0.82 -4.48 -3.27
C ASP A 72 -0.01 -3.46 -4.07
N ASP A 73 -0.67 -2.38 -4.48
CA ASP A 73 0.03 -1.14 -4.78
C ASP A 73 -0.57 0.00 -3.98
N SER A 74 0.27 0.82 -3.35
CA SER A 74 -0.20 1.83 -2.40
C SER A 74 0.84 2.94 -2.20
N GLY A 75 0.34 4.13 -1.86
CA GLY A 75 1.20 5.26 -1.63
C GLY A 75 0.49 6.44 -1.00
N LEU A 76 1.28 7.49 -0.74
CA LEU A 76 0.85 8.78 -0.26
C LEU A 76 0.51 9.68 -1.44
N ALA A 77 -0.64 10.33 -1.41
CA ALA A 77 -1.02 11.38 -2.36
C ALA A 77 -1.28 12.68 -1.61
N VAL A 78 -0.67 13.77 -2.06
CA VAL A 78 -0.73 15.09 -1.41
C VAL A 78 -1.46 16.07 -2.32
N ASP A 79 -2.48 16.75 -1.80
CA ASP A 79 -3.37 17.59 -2.59
C ASP A 79 -2.62 18.78 -3.21
N ALA A 80 -1.78 19.46 -2.43
CA ALA A 80 -0.94 20.57 -2.91
C ALA A 80 0.05 20.16 -4.01
N LEU A 81 0.37 18.87 -4.12
CA LEU A 81 1.28 18.30 -5.12
C LEU A 81 0.54 17.59 -6.26
N HIS A 82 -0.77 17.83 -6.41
CA HIS A 82 -1.61 17.20 -7.42
C HIS A 82 -1.54 15.66 -7.39
N GLY A 83 -1.54 15.11 -6.17
CA GLY A 83 -1.53 13.66 -5.93
C GLY A 83 -0.13 13.02 -5.90
N LYS A 84 0.95 13.80 -6.08
CA LYS A 84 2.31 13.25 -5.91
C LYS A 84 2.60 13.04 -4.41
N PRO A 85 3.50 12.09 -4.05
CA PRO A 85 4.21 11.16 -4.93
C PRO A 85 3.35 10.08 -5.60
N GLY A 86 2.17 9.73 -5.05
CA GLY A 86 1.25 8.76 -5.64
C GLY A 86 1.92 7.40 -5.86
N ILE A 87 1.79 6.85 -7.08
CA ILE A 87 2.42 5.58 -7.47
C ILE A 87 3.96 5.60 -7.39
N PHE A 88 4.57 6.78 -7.30
CA PHE A 88 6.03 6.94 -7.14
C PHE A 88 6.47 7.02 -5.68
N SER A 89 5.60 6.70 -4.71
CA SER A 89 5.89 6.83 -3.27
C SER A 89 7.18 6.11 -2.86
N ALA A 90 7.39 4.88 -3.30
CA ALA A 90 8.61 4.14 -3.01
C ALA A 90 9.83 4.71 -3.74
N ARG A 91 9.66 5.10 -5.01
CA ARG A 91 10.74 5.67 -5.85
C ARG A 91 11.27 7.00 -5.31
N TRP A 92 10.43 7.79 -4.63
CA TRP A 92 10.88 9.03 -3.98
C TRP A 92 11.83 8.77 -2.81
N ALA A 93 11.75 7.59 -2.21
CA ALA A 93 12.66 7.17 -1.15
C ALA A 93 13.95 6.53 -1.69
N GLU A 94 13.98 6.01 -2.91
CA GLU A 94 15.12 5.31 -3.47
C GLU A 94 16.28 6.26 -3.82
N ASP A 95 17.51 5.87 -3.47
CA ASP A 95 18.73 6.51 -3.93
C ASP A 95 19.25 5.86 -5.23
N SER A 96 20.41 6.34 -5.71
CA SER A 96 21.05 5.81 -6.93
C SER A 96 21.39 4.32 -6.87
N ASP A 97 21.52 3.77 -5.66
CA ASP A 97 21.88 2.38 -5.40
C ASP A 97 20.65 1.51 -5.07
N GLY A 98 19.44 2.08 -5.21
CA GLY A 98 18.17 1.42 -4.92
C GLY A 98 17.85 1.29 -3.43
N LYS A 99 18.65 1.90 -2.56
CA LYS A 99 18.41 1.90 -1.12
C LYS A 99 17.37 2.95 -0.75
N ARG A 100 16.40 2.56 0.09
CA ARG A 100 15.31 3.44 0.53
C ARG A 100 15.68 4.24 1.76
N ASP A 101 15.51 5.57 1.65
CA ASP A 101 15.62 6.55 2.74
C ASP A 101 14.27 7.30 2.87
N TRP A 102 13.47 6.85 3.81
CA TRP A 102 12.14 7.42 4.02
C TRP A 102 12.17 8.82 4.64
N MET A 103 13.19 9.16 5.44
CA MET A 103 13.34 10.52 5.97
C MET A 103 13.60 11.51 4.83
N ARG A 104 14.44 11.15 3.87
CA ARG A 104 14.68 11.95 2.67
C ARG A 104 13.41 12.13 1.84
N ALA A 105 12.61 11.06 1.68
CA ALA A 105 11.34 11.12 0.96
C ALA A 105 10.34 12.05 1.65
N MET A 106 10.19 11.96 2.96
CA MET A 106 9.33 12.84 3.76
C MET A 106 9.79 14.29 3.69
N GLN A 107 11.10 14.54 3.81
CA GLN A 107 11.67 15.88 3.65
C GLN A 107 11.39 16.45 2.26
N LYS A 108 11.50 15.64 1.21
CA LYS A 108 11.19 16.05 -0.15
C LYS A 108 9.74 16.46 -0.30
N VAL A 109 8.80 15.62 0.18
CA VAL A 109 7.37 15.93 0.18
C VAL A 109 7.10 17.26 0.88
N TRP A 110 7.64 17.43 2.10
CA TRP A 110 7.44 18.65 2.87
C TRP A 110 7.95 19.88 2.15
N THR A 111 9.17 19.81 1.63
CA THR A 111 9.81 20.93 0.88
C THR A 111 8.99 21.30 -0.36
N GLU A 112 8.46 20.33 -1.11
CA GLU A 112 7.64 20.62 -2.29
C GLU A 112 6.28 21.23 -1.91
N VAL A 113 5.69 20.82 -0.79
CA VAL A 113 4.45 21.44 -0.26
C VAL A 113 4.70 22.89 0.13
N GLU A 114 5.77 23.18 0.88
CA GLU A 114 6.13 24.55 1.26
C GLU A 114 6.41 25.43 0.01
N ALA A 115 7.05 24.86 -1.01
CA ALA A 115 7.33 25.56 -2.27
C ALA A 115 6.06 25.84 -3.09
N SER A 116 4.95 25.14 -2.84
CA SER A 116 3.67 25.39 -3.52
C SER A 116 2.97 26.67 -3.04
N GLY A 117 3.47 27.30 -2.00
CA GLY A 117 3.04 28.63 -1.52
C GLY A 117 2.66 28.65 -0.03
N PRO A 118 2.53 29.86 0.56
CA PRO A 118 2.30 30.01 1.99
C PRO A 118 0.94 29.47 2.47
N ASP A 119 -0.02 29.34 1.56
CA ASP A 119 -1.36 28.82 1.83
C ASP A 119 -1.56 27.38 1.31
N ALA A 120 -0.46 26.68 0.97
CA ALA A 120 -0.53 25.33 0.46
C ALA A 120 -1.20 24.39 1.49
N SER A 121 -2.19 23.61 1.02
CA SER A 121 -2.86 22.64 1.89
C SER A 121 -1.87 21.53 2.29
N HIS A 122 -1.93 21.12 3.55
CA HIS A 122 -1.29 19.91 4.03
C HIS A 122 -2.19 18.68 3.93
N ASP A 123 -3.37 18.81 3.31
CA ASP A 123 -4.28 17.69 3.11
C ASP A 123 -3.63 16.65 2.22
N ALA A 124 -3.76 15.41 2.65
CA ALA A 124 -3.17 14.26 1.98
C ALA A 124 -4.02 13.01 2.25
N HIS A 125 -3.78 11.98 1.48
CA HIS A 125 -4.37 10.69 1.75
C HIS A 125 -3.41 9.56 1.42
N PHE A 126 -3.54 8.46 2.13
CA PHE A 126 -3.02 7.19 1.65
C PHE A 126 -4.07 6.48 0.80
N ALA A 127 -3.62 5.90 -0.31
CA ALA A 127 -4.41 5.04 -1.17
C ALA A 127 -3.77 3.65 -1.26
N CYS A 128 -4.61 2.63 -1.40
CA CYS A 128 -4.22 1.24 -1.62
C CYS A 128 -5.13 0.62 -2.66
N ALA A 129 -4.56 -0.06 -3.64
CA ALA A 129 -5.26 -0.99 -4.51
C ALA A 129 -4.80 -2.41 -4.15
N LEU A 130 -5.74 -3.26 -3.75
CA LEU A 130 -5.55 -4.70 -3.63
C LEU A 130 -6.12 -5.35 -4.89
N SER A 131 -5.34 -6.19 -5.55
CA SER A 131 -5.78 -6.92 -6.72
C SER A 131 -5.65 -8.44 -6.51
N LEU A 132 -6.74 -9.16 -6.74
CA LEU A 132 -6.79 -10.61 -6.77
C LEU A 132 -6.68 -11.11 -8.20
N ALA A 133 -5.80 -12.09 -8.44
CA ALA A 133 -5.69 -12.80 -9.69
C ALA A 133 -5.71 -14.32 -9.46
N TRP A 134 -6.20 -15.05 -10.45
CA TRP A 134 -6.19 -16.51 -10.51
C TRP A 134 -5.36 -16.98 -11.70
N PRO A 135 -4.65 -18.11 -11.58
CA PRO A 135 -3.80 -18.61 -12.64
C PRO A 135 -4.60 -18.93 -13.92
N ASN A 136 -4.02 -18.64 -15.07
CA ASN A 136 -4.57 -18.93 -16.40
C ASN A 136 -5.93 -18.26 -16.70
N ASP A 137 -6.28 -17.20 -15.99
CA ASP A 137 -7.55 -16.52 -16.16
C ASP A 137 -7.44 -15.17 -16.90
N GLY A 138 -6.30 -14.50 -16.74
CA GLY A 138 -6.05 -13.18 -17.31
C GLY A 138 -6.93 -12.06 -16.72
N GLN A 139 -7.83 -12.38 -15.77
CA GLN A 139 -8.70 -11.42 -15.09
C GLN A 139 -8.23 -11.14 -13.68
N THR A 140 -8.50 -9.91 -13.22
CA THR A 140 -8.24 -9.46 -11.87
C THR A 140 -9.51 -8.87 -11.25
N GLU A 141 -9.58 -8.89 -9.95
CA GLU A 141 -10.58 -8.16 -9.17
C GLU A 141 -9.86 -7.19 -8.24
N ALA A 142 -10.04 -5.88 -8.48
CA ALA A 142 -9.38 -4.83 -7.72
C ALA A 142 -10.30 -4.19 -6.68
N PHE A 143 -9.73 -3.88 -5.51
CA PHE A 143 -10.40 -3.25 -4.38
C PHE A 143 -9.56 -2.06 -3.90
N GLU A 144 -10.10 -0.87 -4.07
CA GLU A 144 -9.41 0.34 -3.66
C GLU A 144 -9.84 0.77 -2.26
N GLY A 145 -8.87 1.21 -1.46
CA GLY A 145 -9.09 1.78 -0.14
C GLY A 145 -8.34 3.09 0.04
N ARG A 146 -8.90 3.95 0.88
CA ARG A 146 -8.39 5.28 1.13
C ARG A 146 -8.52 5.65 2.60
N VAL A 147 -7.57 6.44 3.11
CA VAL A 147 -7.69 7.16 4.37
C VAL A 147 -7.22 8.59 4.18
N ASP A 148 -8.10 9.53 4.46
CA ASP A 148 -7.81 10.96 4.41
C ASP A 148 -7.11 11.43 5.68
N GLY A 149 -6.31 12.49 5.57
CA GLY A 149 -5.59 13.05 6.70
C GLY A 149 -4.79 14.26 6.31
N LYS A 150 -3.78 14.57 7.13
CA LYS A 150 -2.90 15.72 6.95
C LYS A 150 -1.44 15.35 7.18
N LEU A 151 -0.58 16.06 6.48
CA LEU A 151 0.85 16.02 6.73
C LEU A 151 1.21 16.86 7.95
N VAL A 152 2.18 16.38 8.72
CA VAL A 152 2.78 17.10 9.84
C VAL A 152 4.30 17.10 9.72
N TRP A 153 4.93 18.16 10.26
CA TRP A 153 6.37 18.28 10.31
C TRP A 153 6.81 18.87 11.68
N PRO A 154 7.88 18.39 12.30
CA PRO A 154 8.68 17.23 11.90
C PRO A 154 7.92 15.90 11.99
N PRO A 155 8.39 14.83 11.33
CA PRO A 155 7.82 13.49 11.46
C PRO A 155 7.89 12.99 12.90
N ARG A 156 6.87 12.24 13.36
CA ARG A 156 6.74 11.75 14.74
C ARG A 156 6.48 10.25 14.77
N GLY A 157 7.10 9.58 15.75
CA GLY A 157 6.96 8.14 15.94
C GLY A 157 7.92 7.32 15.09
N ASP A 158 8.04 6.05 15.44
CA ASP A 158 8.94 5.08 14.84
C ASP A 158 8.23 3.76 14.46
N LYS A 159 6.90 3.72 14.66
CA LYS A 159 6.07 2.58 14.26
C LYS A 159 5.69 2.69 12.77
N GLY A 160 5.23 1.57 12.22
CA GLY A 160 4.84 1.50 10.82
C GLY A 160 6.00 1.52 9.85
N PHE A 161 5.82 2.14 8.69
CA PHE A 161 6.84 2.27 7.65
C PHE A 161 6.50 3.41 6.66
N GLY A 162 7.47 3.76 5.82
CA GLY A 162 7.24 4.73 4.77
C GLY A 162 6.99 6.14 5.27
N TYR A 163 5.87 6.72 4.85
CA TYR A 163 5.45 8.07 5.22
C TYR A 163 4.60 8.12 6.50
N ASP A 164 4.42 7.00 7.20
CA ASP A 164 3.60 6.92 8.43
C ASP A 164 3.95 8.00 9.48
N PRO A 165 5.25 8.33 9.72
CA PRO A 165 5.61 9.33 10.72
C PRO A 165 5.19 10.77 10.39
N MET A 166 4.86 11.08 9.14
CA MET A 166 4.42 12.43 8.76
C MET A 166 2.92 12.54 8.48
N PHE A 167 2.14 11.47 8.66
CA PHE A 167 0.72 11.43 8.31
C PHE A 167 -0.17 11.26 9.55
N VAL A 168 -1.10 12.19 9.75
CA VAL A 168 -2.16 12.14 10.77
C VAL A 168 -3.48 11.87 10.07
N ALA A 169 -4.12 10.75 10.37
CA ALA A 169 -5.42 10.40 9.82
C ALA A 169 -6.53 11.33 10.31
N ALA A 170 -7.54 11.61 9.49
CA ALA A 170 -8.67 12.44 9.85
C ALA A 170 -9.38 11.90 11.10
N GLY A 171 -9.61 12.77 12.09
CA GLY A 171 -10.22 12.42 13.38
C GLY A 171 -9.23 11.94 14.44
N TYR A 172 -7.94 11.94 14.17
CA TYR A 172 -6.87 11.57 15.10
C TYR A 172 -5.88 12.72 15.31
N GLU A 173 -5.06 12.64 16.36
CA GLU A 173 -3.99 13.59 16.67
C GLU A 173 -2.59 12.94 16.53
N GLU A 174 -2.54 11.62 16.64
CA GLU A 174 -1.32 10.83 16.48
C GLU A 174 -1.04 10.56 15.00
N THR A 175 0.24 10.56 14.63
CA THR A 175 0.65 10.07 13.31
C THR A 175 0.50 8.55 13.24
N PHE A 176 0.48 8.00 12.03
CA PHE A 176 0.58 6.55 11.87
C PHE A 176 1.89 5.97 12.40
N GLY A 177 2.94 6.81 12.53
CA GLY A 177 4.20 6.44 13.16
C GLY A 177 4.14 6.39 14.69
N GLU A 178 3.19 7.09 15.32
CA GLU A 178 2.94 7.06 16.77
C GLU A 178 1.87 6.06 17.17
N MET A 179 0.90 5.82 16.26
CA MET A 179 -0.29 5.02 16.52
C MET A 179 0.05 3.56 16.79
N ASP A 180 -0.75 2.93 17.65
CA ASP A 180 -0.69 1.48 17.85
C ASP A 180 -0.97 0.74 16.53
N PRO A 181 -0.18 -0.29 16.16
CA PRO A 181 -0.38 -1.04 14.92
C PRO A 181 -1.78 -1.64 14.76
N ASP A 182 -2.39 -2.15 15.83
CA ASP A 182 -3.74 -2.74 15.76
C ASP A 182 -4.78 -1.66 15.50
N GLN A 183 -4.61 -0.46 16.07
CA GLN A 183 -5.47 0.68 15.79
C GLN A 183 -5.32 1.15 14.33
N LYS A 184 -4.08 1.27 13.85
CA LYS A 184 -3.80 1.59 12.44
C LYS A 184 -4.43 0.57 11.50
N HIS A 185 -4.37 -0.73 11.83
CA HIS A 185 -4.99 -1.80 11.03
C HIS A 185 -6.51 -1.67 10.91
N GLN A 186 -7.18 -0.98 11.83
CA GLN A 186 -8.63 -0.78 11.76
C GLN A 186 -9.04 0.36 10.83
N ILE A 187 -8.19 1.38 10.65
CA ILE A 187 -8.53 2.64 9.99
C ILE A 187 -7.75 2.91 8.70
N SER A 188 -6.69 2.13 8.41
CA SER A 188 -5.81 2.40 7.27
C SER A 188 -6.49 2.20 5.92
N HIS A 189 -5.89 2.81 4.88
CA HIS A 189 -6.24 2.59 3.48
C HIS A 189 -6.28 1.12 3.08
N ARG A 190 -5.30 0.32 3.58
CA ARG A 190 -5.23 -1.12 3.31
C ARG A 190 -6.36 -1.88 3.99
N ALA A 191 -6.71 -1.51 5.22
CA ALA A 191 -7.88 -2.07 5.92
C ALA A 191 -9.19 -1.75 5.20
N ASP A 192 -9.32 -0.54 4.62
CA ASP A 192 -10.49 -0.16 3.83
C ASP A 192 -10.60 -0.99 2.55
N ALA A 193 -9.51 -1.14 1.77
CA ALA A 193 -9.47 -2.01 0.59
C ALA A 193 -9.80 -3.47 0.97
N PHE A 194 -9.24 -3.97 2.06
CA PHE A 194 -9.46 -5.34 2.53
C PHE A 194 -10.91 -5.59 2.96
N ARG A 195 -11.57 -4.65 3.64
CA ARG A 195 -13.01 -4.78 3.96
C ARG A 195 -13.85 -4.95 2.69
N LYS A 196 -13.54 -4.21 1.62
CA LYS A 196 -14.23 -4.33 0.33
C LYS A 196 -13.99 -5.69 -0.32
N LEU A 197 -12.75 -6.18 -0.28
CA LEU A 197 -12.38 -7.53 -0.73
C LEU A 197 -13.17 -8.59 0.04
N VAL A 198 -13.17 -8.58 1.36
CA VAL A 198 -13.91 -9.56 2.18
C VAL A 198 -15.42 -9.50 1.93
N ALA A 199 -15.98 -8.30 1.77
CA ALA A 199 -17.41 -8.15 1.44
C ALA A 199 -17.75 -8.75 0.06
N ALA A 200 -16.83 -8.72 -0.88
CA ALA A 200 -16.98 -9.35 -2.18
C ALA A 200 -16.84 -10.87 -2.12
N LEU A 201 -15.93 -11.42 -1.29
CA LEU A 201 -15.76 -12.87 -1.08
C LEU A 201 -16.98 -13.55 -0.45
N ARG A 202 -17.81 -12.80 0.28
CA ARG A 202 -19.00 -13.32 0.97
C ARG A 202 -20.27 -13.32 0.11
N ARG A 203 -20.21 -12.84 -1.11
CA ARG A 203 -21.33 -12.82 -2.07
C ARG A 203 -21.28 -14.02 -2.99
#